data_b69535076ad8ba6b21630ec033ecd129
#
_entry.id   b69535076ad8ba6b21630ec033ecd129
#
_cell.length_a   1.000
_cell.length_b   1.000
_cell.length_c   1.000
_cell.angle_alpha   90.00
_cell.angle_beta   90.00
_cell.angle_gamma   90.00
#
_symmetry.space_group_name_H-M   'P 1'
#
loop_
_entity.id
_entity.type
_entity.pdbx_description
1 polymer ?
#
loop_
_entity_poly.entity_id
_entity_poly.type
_entity_poly.pdbx_seq_one_letter_code
_entity_poly.pdbx_strand_id
1 'polypeptide(L)'
;MVLHIDGLGADSLEQALREGDMPFIKALMETEGYEMHRYRCGIPSTTPFVQAGILYGDNSEIPSFRWWDREQQLLVQFGAGSTFKKVAGKYFQGCHPLAEGGASIAACYPDGAAETFGINYQD
;
A
#
# COMPACT_ATOMS: atom_id res chain seq x y z
N MET A 1 8.24 -2.42 11.19
CA MET A 1 7.48 -1.21 10.79
C MET A 1 7.65 -1.02 9.30
N VAL A 2 6.58 -0.78 8.57
CA VAL A 2 6.61 -0.38 7.15
C VAL A 2 6.14 1.08 7.06
N LEU A 3 6.90 1.92 6.35
CA LEU A 3 6.52 3.29 6.02
C LEU A 3 6.41 3.40 4.51
N HIS A 4 5.18 3.60 4.01
CA HIS A 4 4.92 3.77 2.59
C HIS A 4 4.79 5.26 2.27
N ILE A 5 5.67 5.78 1.42
CA ILE A 5 5.59 7.15 0.90
C ILE A 5 5.14 7.07 -0.55
N ASP A 6 3.89 7.46 -0.79
CA ASP A 6 3.28 7.41 -2.11
C ASP A 6 4.00 8.34 -3.10
N GLY A 7 4.23 7.85 -4.32
CA GLY A 7 4.88 8.62 -5.38
C GLY A 7 6.39 8.88 -5.21
N LEU A 8 7.04 8.34 -4.18
CA LEU A 8 8.48 8.53 -3.99
C LEU A 8 9.28 7.69 -4.99
N GLY A 9 9.85 8.36 -5.99
CA GLY A 9 10.75 7.74 -6.96
C GLY A 9 12.16 7.52 -6.40
N ALA A 10 12.84 6.46 -6.86
CA ALA A 10 14.21 6.16 -6.43
C ALA A 10 15.19 7.30 -6.72
N ASP A 11 15.09 7.92 -7.90
CA ASP A 11 15.97 9.05 -8.27
C ASP A 11 15.75 10.28 -7.37
N SER A 12 14.49 10.55 -6.98
CA SER A 12 14.15 11.64 -6.05
C SER A 12 14.70 11.36 -4.65
N LEU A 13 14.62 10.11 -4.18
CA LEU A 13 15.20 9.73 -2.90
C LEU A 13 16.73 9.85 -2.93
N GLU A 14 17.39 9.38 -3.97
CA GLU A 14 18.84 9.51 -4.13
C GLU A 14 19.28 10.98 -4.15
N GLN A 15 18.51 11.86 -4.82
CA GLN A 15 18.78 13.28 -4.83
C GLN A 15 18.66 13.89 -3.42
N ALA A 16 17.55 13.63 -2.73
CA ALA A 16 17.32 14.14 -1.38
C ALA A 16 18.39 13.67 -0.37
N LEU A 17 18.87 12.42 -0.51
CA LEU A 17 19.97 11.91 0.30
C LEU A 17 21.28 12.65 0.01
N ARG A 18 21.58 12.96 -1.26
CA ARG A 18 22.79 13.75 -1.63
C ARG A 18 22.73 15.19 -1.12
N GLU A 19 21.55 15.81 -1.18
CA GLU A 19 21.30 17.19 -0.76
C GLU A 19 21.19 17.34 0.77
N GLY A 20 21.06 16.22 1.50
CA GLY A 20 20.94 16.21 2.96
C GLY A 20 19.52 16.46 3.47
N ASP A 21 18.52 16.43 2.61
CA ASP A 21 17.11 16.67 2.96
C ASP A 21 16.47 15.52 3.73
N MET A 22 17.11 14.35 3.72
CA MET A 22 16.65 13.16 4.46
C MET A 22 17.70 12.63 5.45
N PRO A 23 18.08 13.43 6.47
CA PRO A 23 19.18 13.09 7.37
C PRO A 23 18.93 11.81 8.17
N PHE A 24 17.67 11.52 8.54
CA PHE A 24 17.34 10.30 9.26
C PHE A 24 17.53 9.05 8.40
N ILE A 25 17.04 9.06 7.17
CA ILE A 25 17.21 7.92 6.24
C ILE A 25 18.70 7.70 5.95
N LYS A 26 19.43 8.79 5.74
CA LYS A 26 20.89 8.73 5.54
C LYS A 26 21.59 8.10 6.75
N ALA A 27 21.25 8.50 7.97
CA ALA A 27 21.81 7.92 9.18
C ALA A 27 21.50 6.42 9.31
N LEU A 28 20.27 5.97 9.00
CA LEU A 28 19.92 4.55 9.00
C LEU A 28 20.82 3.74 8.04
N MET A 29 21.09 4.29 6.85
CA MET A 29 21.96 3.62 5.87
C MET A 29 23.42 3.58 6.33
N GLU A 30 23.93 4.66 6.92
CA GLU A 30 25.34 4.80 7.33
C GLU A 30 25.67 4.07 8.63
N THR A 31 24.73 3.98 9.57
CA THR A 31 25.00 3.48 10.94
C THR A 31 24.29 2.18 11.29
N GLU A 32 23.15 1.90 10.67
CA GLU A 32 22.30 0.74 11.01
C GLU A 32 22.27 -0.34 9.90
N GLY A 33 23.04 -0.17 8.84
CA GLY A 33 23.15 -1.15 7.75
C GLY A 33 21.93 -1.26 6.85
N TYR A 34 21.08 -0.22 6.80
CA TYR A 34 19.96 -0.17 5.85
C TYR A 34 20.48 0.03 4.43
N GLU A 35 19.86 -0.64 3.48
CA GLU A 35 20.23 -0.57 2.07
C GLU A 35 19.07 -0.03 1.22
N MET A 36 19.40 0.71 0.17
CA MET A 36 18.43 1.18 -0.80
C MET A 36 18.36 0.24 -1.99
N HIS A 37 17.16 -0.27 -2.26
CA HIS A 37 16.89 -1.10 -3.43
C HIS A 37 15.85 -0.45 -4.34
N ARG A 38 16.07 -0.52 -5.67
CA ARG A 38 15.10 -0.06 -6.66
C ARG A 38 14.04 -1.12 -6.88
N TYR A 39 12.80 -0.77 -6.60
CA TYR A 39 11.63 -1.63 -6.79
C TYR A 39 10.79 -1.15 -7.98
N ARG A 40 10.30 -2.09 -8.78
CA ARG A 40 9.34 -1.81 -9.85
C ARG A 40 7.94 -2.19 -9.38
N CYS A 41 7.08 -1.20 -9.21
CA CYS A 41 5.72 -1.40 -8.70
C CYS A 41 4.75 -2.08 -9.67
N GLY A 42 5.17 -2.33 -10.92
CA GLY A 42 4.33 -2.97 -11.93
C GLY A 42 3.43 -2.00 -12.70
N ILE A 43 2.52 -2.56 -13.50
CA ILE A 43 1.53 -1.83 -14.29
C ILE A 43 0.16 -2.48 -14.03
N PRO A 44 -0.83 -1.70 -13.57
CA PRO A 44 -0.79 -0.26 -13.29
C PRO A 44 0.01 0.07 -12.03
N SER A 45 0.55 1.30 -11.94
CA SER A 45 1.27 1.80 -10.75
C SER A 45 0.35 2.57 -9.79
N THR A 46 -0.90 2.18 -9.69
CA THR A 46 -1.88 2.83 -8.82
C THR A 46 -1.75 2.37 -7.38
N THR A 47 -1.98 3.26 -6.44
CA THR A 47 -1.83 2.99 -5.00
C THR A 47 -2.59 1.75 -4.53
N PRO A 48 -3.87 1.54 -4.88
CA PRO A 48 -4.58 0.32 -4.46
C PRO A 48 -3.95 -0.97 -4.98
N PHE A 49 -3.49 -0.98 -6.23
CA PHE A 49 -2.81 -2.14 -6.83
C PHE A 49 -1.48 -2.44 -6.15
N VAL A 50 -0.64 -1.41 -5.96
CA VAL A 50 0.70 -1.57 -5.36
C VAL A 50 0.59 -1.95 -3.89
N GLN A 51 -0.28 -1.29 -3.12
CA GLN A 51 -0.47 -1.63 -1.71
C GLN A 51 -1.05 -3.02 -1.50
N ALA A 52 -1.97 -3.50 -2.34
CA ALA A 52 -2.46 -4.87 -2.26
C ALA A 52 -1.30 -5.89 -2.36
N GLY A 53 -0.41 -5.69 -3.33
CA GLY A 53 0.78 -6.53 -3.50
C GLY A 53 1.74 -6.48 -2.30
N ILE A 54 1.97 -5.30 -1.73
CA ILE A 54 2.85 -5.13 -0.57
C ILE A 54 2.24 -5.75 0.68
N LEU A 55 0.96 -5.47 0.95
CA LEU A 55 0.32 -5.80 2.22
C LEU A 55 -0.20 -7.24 2.28
N TYR A 56 -0.65 -7.78 1.15
CA TYR A 56 -1.25 -9.13 1.09
C TYR A 56 -0.48 -10.12 0.23
N GLY A 57 0.55 -9.68 -0.49
CA GLY A 57 1.30 -10.52 -1.42
C GLY A 57 0.57 -10.83 -2.72
N ASP A 58 -0.64 -10.30 -2.92
CA ASP A 58 -1.46 -10.51 -4.11
C ASP A 58 -2.19 -9.23 -4.51
N ASN A 59 -2.12 -8.87 -5.79
CA ASN A 59 -2.82 -7.74 -6.39
C ASN A 59 -3.52 -8.11 -7.70
N SER A 60 -3.63 -9.38 -8.02
CA SER A 60 -4.14 -9.88 -9.30
C SER A 60 -5.58 -9.43 -9.60
N GLU A 61 -6.38 -9.25 -8.56
CA GLU A 61 -7.80 -8.87 -8.65
C GLU A 61 -8.03 -7.35 -8.48
N ILE A 62 -6.98 -6.56 -8.28
CA ILE A 62 -7.08 -5.12 -8.02
C ILE A 62 -6.56 -4.30 -9.20
N PRO A 63 -7.38 -3.99 -10.21
CA PRO A 63 -6.87 -3.35 -11.43
C PRO A 63 -6.53 -1.87 -11.26
N SER A 64 -7.20 -1.13 -10.35
CA SER A 64 -6.94 0.30 -10.12
C SER A 64 -7.82 0.87 -9.00
N PHE A 65 -8.11 2.18 -9.04
CA PHE A 65 -9.04 2.87 -8.13
C PHE A 65 -10.52 2.58 -8.39
N ARG A 66 -10.87 2.14 -9.62
CA ARG A 66 -12.25 1.83 -10.04
C ARG A 66 -12.28 0.75 -11.09
N TRP A 67 -13.23 -0.20 -10.95
CA TRP A 67 -13.50 -1.22 -11.97
C TRP A 67 -14.91 -1.79 -11.81
N TRP A 68 -15.37 -2.48 -12.84
CA TRP A 68 -16.62 -3.23 -12.80
C TRP A 68 -16.37 -4.67 -12.34
N ASP A 69 -16.90 -5.02 -11.17
CA ASP A 69 -16.91 -6.43 -10.73
C ASP A 69 -18.09 -7.16 -11.40
N ARG A 70 -17.76 -8.11 -12.27
CA ARG A 70 -18.75 -8.82 -13.07
C ARG A 70 -19.60 -9.79 -12.27
N GLU A 71 -19.05 -10.39 -11.23
CA GLU A 71 -19.77 -11.34 -10.38
C GLU A 71 -20.79 -10.62 -9.49
N GLN A 72 -20.36 -9.52 -8.88
CA GLN A 72 -21.21 -8.72 -7.99
C GLN A 72 -22.09 -7.71 -8.75
N GLN A 73 -21.89 -7.57 -10.07
CA GLN A 73 -22.57 -6.56 -10.88
C GLN A 73 -22.48 -5.16 -10.26
N LEU A 74 -21.28 -4.79 -9.80
CA LEU A 74 -21.03 -3.61 -8.99
C LEU A 74 -19.85 -2.81 -9.53
N LEU A 75 -20.00 -1.50 -9.60
CA LEU A 75 -18.86 -0.59 -9.77
C LEU A 75 -18.09 -0.50 -8.44
N VAL A 76 -16.94 -1.14 -8.39
CA VAL A 76 -16.05 -1.06 -7.24
C VAL A 76 -15.22 0.22 -7.30
N GLN A 77 -15.13 0.93 -6.20
CA GLN A 77 -14.28 2.13 -6.09
C GLN A 77 -13.76 2.33 -4.67
N PHE A 78 -12.57 2.94 -4.57
CA PHE A 78 -11.97 3.41 -3.33
C PHE A 78 -12.37 4.87 -3.04
N GLY A 79 -12.25 5.29 -1.76
CA GLY A 79 -12.53 6.65 -1.32
C GLY A 79 -13.89 6.82 -0.65
N ALA A 80 -14.33 8.06 -0.45
CA ALA A 80 -15.62 8.36 0.18
C ALA A 80 -16.78 7.68 -0.55
N GLY A 81 -17.66 7.03 0.20
CA GLY A 81 -18.72 6.18 -0.36
C GLY A 81 -18.20 4.90 -1.03
N SER A 82 -17.05 4.41 -0.58
CA SER A 82 -16.38 3.24 -1.15
C SER A 82 -17.29 2.03 -1.23
N THR A 83 -17.32 1.40 -2.40
CA THR A 83 -17.95 0.11 -2.62
C THR A 83 -16.99 -1.06 -2.43
N PHE A 84 -15.69 -0.79 -2.29
CA PHE A 84 -14.65 -1.82 -2.15
C PHE A 84 -14.90 -2.74 -0.96
N LYS A 85 -15.35 -2.21 0.19
CA LYS A 85 -15.61 -3.03 1.37
C LYS A 85 -16.63 -4.16 1.15
N LYS A 86 -17.49 -4.04 0.14
CA LYS A 86 -18.47 -5.10 -0.22
C LYS A 86 -17.81 -6.31 -0.86
N VAL A 87 -16.63 -6.15 -1.44
CA VAL A 87 -15.91 -7.18 -2.18
C VAL A 87 -14.54 -7.53 -1.58
N ALA A 88 -14.06 -6.74 -0.60
CA ALA A 88 -12.73 -6.87 -0.03
C ALA A 88 -12.41 -8.29 0.47
N GLY A 89 -13.32 -8.92 1.18
CA GLY A 89 -13.13 -10.27 1.70
C GLY A 89 -12.93 -11.34 0.62
N LYS A 90 -13.46 -11.11 -0.58
CA LYS A 90 -13.27 -12.01 -1.72
C LYS A 90 -11.84 -11.94 -2.26
N TYR A 91 -11.30 -10.73 -2.39
CA TYR A 91 -10.01 -10.51 -3.06
C TYR A 91 -8.80 -10.94 -2.24
N PHE A 92 -8.92 -10.97 -0.92
CA PHE A 92 -7.82 -11.32 -0.03
C PHE A 92 -8.03 -12.63 0.73
N GLN A 93 -8.94 -13.47 0.25
CA GLN A 93 -9.20 -14.77 0.86
C GLN A 93 -7.95 -15.67 0.78
N GLY A 94 -7.49 -16.13 1.93
CA GLY A 94 -6.29 -16.98 2.04
C GLY A 94 -4.96 -16.25 2.01
N CYS A 95 -4.96 -14.91 1.89
CA CYS A 95 -3.76 -14.11 2.05
C CYS A 95 -3.36 -14.00 3.53
N HIS A 96 -2.06 -13.81 3.77
CA HIS A 96 -1.51 -13.52 5.09
C HIS A 96 -1.15 -12.04 5.16
N PRO A 97 -1.96 -11.21 5.83
CA PRO A 97 -1.72 -9.77 5.88
C PRO A 97 -0.43 -9.41 6.61
N LEU A 98 0.32 -8.44 6.09
CA LEU A 98 1.59 -8.00 6.66
C LEU A 98 1.45 -7.37 8.05
N ALA A 99 0.34 -6.67 8.31
CA ALA A 99 0.07 -5.98 9.58
C ALA A 99 -0.81 -6.79 10.54
N GLU A 100 -0.95 -8.10 10.34
CA GLU A 100 -1.79 -8.97 11.18
C GLU A 100 -1.47 -8.78 12.67
N GLY A 101 -2.48 -8.43 13.46
CA GLY A 101 -2.37 -8.18 14.90
C GLY A 101 -1.65 -6.89 15.30
N GLY A 102 -1.16 -6.10 14.34
CA GLY A 102 -0.52 -4.81 14.54
C GLY A 102 -1.45 -3.62 14.32
N ALA A 103 -0.91 -2.53 13.78
CA ALA A 103 -1.66 -1.32 13.45
C ALA A 103 -1.46 -0.90 11.99
N SER A 104 -2.51 -0.40 11.35
CA SER A 104 -2.49 0.17 10.00
C SER A 104 -3.03 1.60 10.01
N ILE A 105 -2.26 2.53 9.47
CA ILE A 105 -2.57 3.96 9.52
C ILE A 105 -2.51 4.55 8.11
N ALA A 106 -3.57 5.26 7.71
CA ALA A 106 -3.66 5.99 6.44
C ALA A 106 -3.35 5.13 5.19
N ALA A 107 -3.79 3.87 5.19
CA ALA A 107 -3.60 2.93 4.09
C ALA A 107 -4.88 2.76 3.26
N CYS A 108 -4.76 2.16 2.07
CA CYS A 108 -5.93 1.73 1.31
C CYS A 108 -6.67 0.56 1.99
N TYR A 109 -5.96 -0.24 2.77
CA TYR A 109 -6.45 -1.50 3.35
C TYR A 109 -6.13 -1.59 4.84
N PRO A 110 -6.98 -2.29 5.64
CA PRO A 110 -6.71 -2.54 7.06
C PRO A 110 -5.59 -3.56 7.30
N ASP A 111 -5.25 -4.37 6.31
CA ASP A 111 -4.14 -5.33 6.32
C ASP A 111 -4.15 -6.30 7.53
N GLY A 112 -5.33 -6.74 7.98
CA GLY A 112 -5.47 -7.62 9.15
C GLY A 112 -5.07 -6.98 10.48
N ALA A 113 -4.83 -5.67 10.51
CA ALA A 113 -4.41 -4.95 11.70
C ALA A 113 -5.49 -4.98 12.79
N ALA A 114 -5.06 -5.11 14.05
CA ALA A 114 -5.93 -5.03 15.22
C ALA A 114 -6.41 -3.59 15.47
N GLU A 115 -5.60 -2.60 15.11
CA GLU A 115 -5.91 -1.18 15.21
C GLU A 115 -5.78 -0.50 13.85
N THR A 116 -6.79 0.29 13.46
CA THR A 116 -6.81 0.97 12.16
C THR A 116 -7.22 2.42 12.30
N PHE A 117 -6.54 3.31 11.55
CA PHE A 117 -6.83 4.73 11.51
C PHE A 117 -6.76 5.25 10.07
N GLY A 118 -7.82 5.92 9.60
CA GLY A 118 -7.85 6.55 8.28
C GLY A 118 -7.75 5.58 7.11
N ILE A 119 -8.39 4.42 7.20
CA ILE A 119 -8.44 3.44 6.12
C ILE A 119 -9.55 3.82 5.13
N ASN A 120 -9.22 3.86 3.84
CA ASN A 120 -10.07 4.44 2.78
C ASN A 120 -11.47 3.83 2.59
N TYR A 121 -11.78 2.67 3.17
CA TYR A 121 -13.10 2.03 3.01
C TYR A 121 -13.76 1.58 4.32
N GLN A 122 -13.27 2.03 5.46
CA GLN A 122 -13.80 1.64 6.79
C GLN A 122 -14.83 2.63 7.36
N ASP A 123 -15.15 3.70 6.67
CA ASP A 123 -16.11 4.71 7.13
C ASP A 123 -17.56 4.23 7.08
#